data_63ff082994d6f81dca7bd1e167ce2624
#
_entry.id   63ff082994d6f81dca7bd1e167ce2624
#
_cell.length_a   1.000
_cell.length_b   1.000
_cell.length_c   1.000
_cell.angle_alpha   90.00
_cell.angle_beta   90.00
_cell.angle_gamma   90.00
#
_symmetry.space_group_name_H-M   'P 1'
#
loop_
_entity.id
_entity.type
_entity.pdbx_description
1 polymer ?
#
loop_
_entity_poly.entity_id
_entity_poly.type
_entity_poly.pdbx_seq_one_letter_code
_entity_poly.pdbx_strand_id
1 'polypeptide(L)'
;MDKREIMKLINLKKEGEYWDFKREWYSDKKHADLLHDIICMANNRSNRDAYIIIGIDEERDYSITSRKNDPHRKNTQNLVDFLRNKPFAGGIRPIVSVENISLGTDEIDVIVVHNTNSTPFFLTQRYKAVTPNCI
;
A
#
# COMPACT_ATOMS: atom_id res chain seq x y z
N MET A 1 4.01 -8.41 10.37
CA MET A 1 4.04 -8.95 8.99
C MET A 1 5.02 -10.11 8.92
N ASP A 2 4.63 -11.18 8.24
CA ASP A 2 5.52 -12.32 8.04
C ASP A 2 6.18 -12.22 6.66
N LYS A 3 7.50 -12.14 6.64
CA LYS A 3 8.28 -12.08 5.39
C LYS A 3 7.98 -13.27 4.47
N ARG A 4 7.78 -14.46 5.03
CA ARG A 4 7.49 -15.66 4.24
C ARG A 4 6.15 -15.56 3.52
N GLU A 5 5.16 -14.94 4.15
CA GLU A 5 3.87 -14.69 3.51
C GLU A 5 4.04 -13.77 2.31
N ILE A 6 4.80 -12.69 2.48
CA ILE A 6 5.06 -11.75 1.37
C ILE A 6 5.75 -12.46 0.21
N MET A 7 6.75 -13.30 0.49
CA MET A 7 7.44 -14.03 -0.56
C MET A 7 6.51 -15.02 -1.30
N LYS A 8 5.59 -15.65 -0.58
CA LYS A 8 4.58 -16.51 -1.21
C LYS A 8 3.67 -15.72 -2.14
N LEU A 9 3.24 -14.53 -1.72
CA LEU A 9 2.37 -13.68 -2.54
C LEU A 9 3.08 -13.25 -3.83
N ILE A 10 4.37 -12.88 -3.73
CA ILE A 10 5.16 -12.53 -4.89
C ILE A 10 5.27 -13.71 -5.86
N ASN A 11 5.47 -14.91 -5.34
CA ASN A 11 5.63 -16.12 -6.15
C ASN A 11 4.33 -16.56 -6.83
N LEU A 12 3.16 -16.10 -6.37
CA LEU A 12 1.90 -16.35 -7.05
C LEU A 12 1.81 -15.63 -8.39
N LYS A 13 2.58 -14.56 -8.58
CA LYS A 13 2.63 -13.77 -9.81
C LYS A 13 1.25 -13.31 -10.26
N LYS A 14 0.46 -12.78 -9.33
CA LYS A 14 -0.85 -12.19 -9.58
C LYS A 14 -1.23 -11.31 -8.40
N GLU A 15 -2.08 -10.31 -8.64
CA GLU A 15 -2.69 -9.51 -7.59
C GLU A 15 -3.86 -10.26 -6.97
N GLY A 16 -4.28 -9.82 -5.78
CA GLY A 16 -5.39 -10.42 -5.07
C GLY A 16 -6.18 -9.40 -4.27
N GLU A 17 -7.14 -9.87 -3.46
CA GLU A 17 -8.03 -9.01 -2.70
C GLU A 17 -7.30 -8.21 -1.60
N TYR A 18 -6.20 -8.74 -1.07
CA TYR A 18 -5.49 -8.12 0.04
C TYR A 18 -4.01 -7.88 -0.25
N TRP A 19 -3.58 -7.94 -1.49
CA TRP A 19 -2.23 -7.55 -1.86
C TRP A 19 -2.20 -6.99 -3.28
N ASP A 20 -1.29 -6.05 -3.50
CA ASP A 20 -1.06 -5.39 -4.77
C ASP A 20 0.44 -5.18 -4.95
N PHE A 21 0.89 -5.05 -6.17
CA PHE A 21 2.29 -4.83 -6.49
C PHE A 21 2.50 -3.47 -7.14
N LYS A 22 3.61 -2.81 -6.76
CA LYS A 22 4.06 -1.57 -7.40
C LYS A 22 5.54 -1.72 -7.71
N ARG A 23 5.94 -1.24 -8.88
CA ARG A 23 7.33 -1.27 -9.28
C ARG A 23 8.19 -0.31 -8.44
N GLU A 24 7.64 0.84 -8.11
CA GLU A 24 8.33 1.90 -7.39
C GLU A 24 7.36 2.68 -6.51
N TRP A 25 7.91 3.51 -5.62
CA TRP A 25 7.07 4.35 -4.76
C TRP A 25 6.31 5.39 -5.57
N TYR A 26 5.23 5.87 -5.01
CA TYR A 26 4.37 6.89 -5.61
C TYR A 26 5.10 8.23 -5.67
N SER A 27 5.18 8.81 -6.87
CA SER A 27 5.73 10.16 -7.03
C SER A 27 4.79 11.20 -6.44
N ASP A 28 5.27 12.45 -6.33
CA ASP A 28 4.44 13.54 -5.79
C ASP A 28 3.15 13.76 -6.59
N LYS A 29 3.16 13.43 -7.87
CA LYS A 29 1.98 13.54 -8.73
C LYS A 29 0.98 12.40 -8.52
N LYS A 30 1.35 11.37 -7.77
CA LYS A 30 0.54 10.17 -7.57
C LYS A 30 0.05 10.01 -6.14
N HIS A 31 0.01 11.09 -5.36
CA HIS A 31 -0.49 11.03 -3.99
C HIS A 31 -1.96 10.63 -3.93
N ALA A 32 -2.76 11.03 -4.93
CA ALA A 32 -4.16 10.60 -5.00
C ALA A 32 -4.27 9.09 -5.22
N ASP A 33 -3.38 8.52 -6.03
CA ASP A 33 -3.35 7.08 -6.25
C ASP A 33 -2.93 6.34 -4.99
N LEU A 34 -1.96 6.87 -4.25
CA LEU A 34 -1.53 6.29 -2.97
C LEU A 34 -2.70 6.24 -2.00
N LEU A 35 -3.43 7.33 -1.86
CA LEU A 35 -4.59 7.39 -0.96
C LEU A 35 -5.67 6.40 -1.39
N HIS A 36 -5.96 6.33 -2.68
CA HIS A 36 -6.92 5.40 -3.24
C HIS A 36 -6.53 3.94 -2.93
N ASP A 37 -5.28 3.59 -3.16
CA ASP A 37 -4.81 2.23 -2.95
C ASP A 37 -4.87 1.84 -1.46
N ILE A 38 -4.52 2.75 -0.57
CA ILE A 38 -4.60 2.50 0.88
C ILE A 38 -6.05 2.25 1.29
N ILE A 39 -6.98 3.06 0.80
CA ILE A 39 -8.40 2.90 1.11
C ILE A 39 -8.93 1.56 0.58
N CYS A 40 -8.58 1.21 -0.66
CA CYS A 40 -8.99 -0.06 -1.25
C CYS A 40 -8.48 -1.25 -0.44
N MET A 41 -7.21 -1.21 -0.05
CA MET A 41 -6.62 -2.29 0.74
C MET A 41 -7.21 -2.36 2.14
N ALA A 42 -7.53 -1.21 2.75
CA ALA A 42 -8.18 -1.17 4.07
C ALA A 42 -9.58 -1.78 4.05
N ASN A 43 -10.28 -1.66 2.92
CA ASN A 43 -11.64 -2.16 2.74
C ASN A 43 -11.68 -3.53 2.07
N ASN A 44 -10.60 -4.32 2.15
CA ASN A 44 -10.55 -5.61 1.49
C ASN A 44 -11.64 -6.56 2.00
N ARG A 45 -12.15 -7.40 1.07
CA ARG A 45 -13.23 -8.33 1.39
C ARG A 45 -12.78 -9.51 2.25
N SER A 46 -11.49 -9.76 2.28
CA SER A 46 -10.93 -10.85 3.09
C SER A 46 -10.90 -10.53 4.58
N ASN A 47 -11.19 -9.27 4.94
CA ASN A 47 -11.29 -8.80 6.32
C ASN A 47 -10.03 -9.13 7.13
N ARG A 48 -8.88 -8.79 6.56
CA ARG A 48 -7.56 -9.07 7.13
C ARG A 48 -6.58 -7.95 6.77
N ASP A 49 -5.37 -8.00 7.34
CA ASP A 49 -4.29 -7.11 6.94
C ASP A 49 -4.02 -7.23 5.45
N ALA A 50 -3.76 -6.10 4.82
CA ALA A 50 -3.49 -6.03 3.40
C ALA A 50 -2.11 -5.45 3.14
N TYR A 51 -1.57 -5.71 1.95
CA TYR A 51 -0.20 -5.36 1.61
C TYR A 51 -0.12 -4.66 0.26
N ILE A 52 0.60 -3.53 0.22
CA ILE A 52 1.04 -2.92 -1.04
C ILE A 52 2.53 -3.20 -1.11
N ILE A 53 2.93 -4.10 -2.00
CA ILE A 53 4.30 -4.60 -2.09
C ILE A 53 5.02 -3.78 -3.16
N ILE A 54 6.01 -2.98 -2.75
CA ILE A 54 6.68 -2.00 -3.60
C ILE A 54 8.10 -2.47 -3.93
N GLY A 55 8.38 -2.59 -5.21
CA GLY A 55 9.64 -3.11 -5.72
C GLY A 55 9.48 -4.37 -6.54
N ILE A 56 8.28 -4.60 -7.06
CA ILE A 56 7.97 -5.77 -7.90
C ILE A 56 7.44 -5.27 -9.25
N ASP A 57 8.08 -5.67 -10.33
CA ASP A 57 7.72 -5.27 -11.68
C ASP A 57 6.88 -6.35 -12.36
N GLU A 58 5.57 -6.13 -12.40
CA GLU A 58 4.63 -7.08 -13.00
C GLU A 58 4.89 -7.28 -14.49
N GLU A 59 5.33 -6.23 -15.18
CA GLU A 59 5.59 -6.29 -16.62
C GLU A 59 6.85 -7.08 -16.95
N ARG A 60 7.70 -7.35 -15.97
CA ARG A 60 8.92 -8.13 -16.12
C ARG A 60 8.87 -9.40 -15.28
N ASP A 61 7.78 -10.11 -15.40
CA ASP A 61 7.54 -11.39 -14.75
C ASP A 61 7.69 -11.31 -13.21
N TYR A 62 7.19 -10.22 -12.62
CA TYR A 62 7.23 -10.00 -11.17
C TYR A 62 8.66 -10.01 -10.61
N SER A 63 9.59 -9.48 -11.40
CA SER A 63 10.98 -9.35 -10.98
C SER A 63 11.14 -8.27 -9.91
N ILE A 64 12.20 -8.41 -9.11
CA ILE A 64 12.51 -7.47 -8.03
C ILE A 64 13.20 -6.26 -8.62
N THR A 65 12.70 -5.06 -8.27
CA THR A 65 13.37 -3.79 -8.55
C THR A 65 13.68 -3.14 -7.21
N SER A 66 14.97 -3.02 -6.88
CA SER A 66 15.38 -2.54 -5.57
C SER A 66 14.92 -1.12 -5.29
N ARG A 67 14.48 -0.87 -4.06
CA ARG A 67 14.04 0.46 -3.63
C ARG A 67 15.12 1.25 -2.92
N LYS A 68 16.37 0.80 -2.91
CA LYS A 68 17.46 1.45 -2.18
C LYS A 68 17.63 2.93 -2.49
N ASN A 69 17.52 3.31 -3.75
CA ASN A 69 17.73 4.69 -4.19
C ASN A 69 16.46 5.33 -4.72
N ASP A 70 15.30 4.84 -4.28
CA ASP A 70 14.02 5.41 -4.70
C ASP A 70 13.86 6.80 -4.07
N PRO A 71 13.75 7.87 -4.88
CA PRO A 71 13.66 9.23 -4.35
C PRO A 71 12.34 9.53 -3.65
N HIS A 72 11.33 8.68 -3.85
CA HIS A 72 10.00 8.87 -3.25
C HIS A 72 9.73 7.87 -2.11
N ARG A 73 10.77 7.20 -1.65
CA ARG A 73 10.66 6.21 -0.58
C ARG A 73 10.13 6.84 0.69
N LYS A 74 9.16 6.17 1.33
CA LYS A 74 8.51 6.67 2.55
C LYS A 74 8.63 5.66 3.67
N ASN A 75 8.60 6.17 4.90
CA ASN A 75 8.55 5.35 6.10
C ASN A 75 7.15 5.40 6.73
N THR A 76 6.96 4.68 7.83
CA THR A 76 5.68 4.64 8.53
C THR A 76 5.19 6.03 8.91
N GLN A 77 6.08 6.86 9.48
CA GLN A 77 5.69 8.20 9.93
C GLN A 77 5.23 9.07 8.75
N ASN A 78 5.89 8.97 7.59
CA ASN A 78 5.49 9.71 6.40
C ASN A 78 4.04 9.38 6.01
N LEU A 79 3.67 8.10 6.05
CA LEU A 79 2.32 7.67 5.69
C LEU A 79 1.29 8.08 6.74
N VAL A 80 1.63 7.98 8.01
CA VAL A 80 0.75 8.43 9.10
C VAL A 80 0.45 9.92 8.93
N ASP A 81 1.49 10.73 8.68
CA ASP A 81 1.32 12.17 8.45
C ASP A 81 0.50 12.46 7.20
N PHE A 82 0.74 11.68 6.13
CA PHE A 82 -0.02 11.81 4.89
C PHE A 82 -1.52 11.60 5.11
N LEU A 83 -1.91 10.61 5.90
CA LEU A 83 -3.32 10.29 6.14
C LEU A 83 -3.98 11.25 7.14
N ARG A 84 -3.20 11.88 8.02
CA ARG A 84 -3.72 12.67 9.15
C ARG A 84 -4.71 13.75 8.75
N ASN A 85 -4.45 14.43 7.64
CA ASN A 85 -5.25 15.57 7.21
C ASN A 85 -6.26 15.23 6.12
N LYS A 86 -6.48 13.97 5.84
CA LYS A 86 -7.46 13.57 4.83
C LYS A 86 -8.85 13.52 5.45
N PRO A 87 -9.90 13.90 4.69
CA PRO A 87 -11.24 14.00 5.23
C PRO A 87 -11.96 12.65 5.31
N PHE A 88 -11.48 11.77 6.17
CA PHE A 88 -12.15 10.49 6.40
C PHE A 88 -13.44 10.67 7.18
N ALA A 89 -14.46 9.90 6.79
CA ALA A 89 -15.75 9.89 7.48
C ALA A 89 -15.56 9.49 8.95
N GLY A 90 -16.15 10.24 9.85
CA GLY A 90 -16.03 10.01 11.29
C GLY A 90 -14.65 10.33 11.86
N GLY A 91 -13.75 10.89 11.07
CA GLY A 91 -12.38 11.17 11.50
C GLY A 91 -11.53 9.90 11.69
N ILE A 92 -12.03 8.74 11.25
CA ILE A 92 -11.37 7.45 11.45
C ILE A 92 -10.58 7.10 10.20
N ARG A 93 -9.28 6.83 10.37
CA ARG A 93 -8.32 6.58 9.31
C ARG A 93 -7.80 5.15 9.32
N PRO A 94 -7.38 4.63 8.15
CA PRO A 94 -6.64 3.36 8.12
C PRO A 94 -5.37 3.44 8.97
N ILE A 95 -5.00 2.33 9.58
CA ILE A 95 -3.75 2.20 10.32
C ILE A 95 -2.74 1.52 9.41
N VAL A 96 -1.62 2.19 9.17
CA VAL A 96 -0.60 1.72 8.22
C VAL A 96 0.77 1.68 8.85
N SER A 97 1.62 0.80 8.32
CA SER A 97 3.03 0.78 8.62
C SER A 97 3.81 0.43 7.35
N VAL A 98 5.09 0.76 7.34
CA VAL A 98 6.00 0.41 6.23
C VAL A 98 7.05 -0.51 6.78
N GLU A 99 7.23 -1.66 6.14
CA GLU A 99 8.28 -2.60 6.50
C GLU A 99 9.21 -2.81 5.31
N ASN A 100 10.49 -2.96 5.62
CA ASN A 100 11.53 -3.18 4.63
C ASN A 100 11.93 -4.64 4.64
N ILE A 101 12.08 -5.22 3.45
CA ILE A 101 12.55 -6.59 3.31
C ILE A 101 13.83 -6.56 2.47
N SER A 102 14.91 -7.09 3.05
CA SER A 102 16.18 -7.24 2.36
C SER A 102 16.22 -8.58 1.61
N LEU A 103 16.54 -8.53 0.34
CA LEU A 103 16.64 -9.70 -0.54
C LEU A 103 18.02 -9.70 -1.20
N GLY A 104 19.04 -10.17 -0.48
CA GLY A 104 20.43 -10.07 -0.93
C GLY A 104 20.86 -8.60 -0.97
N THR A 105 21.26 -8.12 -2.14
CA THR A 105 21.64 -6.71 -2.33
C THR A 105 20.45 -5.82 -2.64
N ASP A 106 19.28 -6.39 -2.84
CA ASP A 106 18.07 -5.65 -3.16
C ASP A 106 17.21 -5.42 -1.91
N GLU A 107 16.37 -4.39 -1.96
CA GLU A 107 15.40 -4.09 -0.91
C GLU A 107 14.05 -3.82 -1.53
N ILE A 108 13.01 -4.36 -0.92
CA ILE A 108 11.63 -4.01 -1.26
C ILE A 108 10.96 -3.46 -0.02
N ASP A 109 9.91 -2.69 -0.22
CA ASP A 109 9.13 -2.12 0.87
C ASP A 109 7.70 -2.65 0.80
N VAL A 110 7.08 -2.82 1.96
CA VAL A 110 5.68 -3.26 2.04
C VAL A 110 4.92 -2.25 2.89
N ILE A 111 3.88 -1.66 2.30
CA ILE A 111 2.91 -0.91 3.08
C ILE A 111 1.94 -1.94 3.64
N VAL A 112 1.92 -2.07 4.96
CA VAL A 112 0.97 -2.92 5.66
C VAL A 112 -0.22 -2.07 6.06
N VAL A 113 -1.40 -2.41 5.55
CA VAL A 113 -2.65 -1.76 5.92
C VAL A 113 -3.34 -2.70 6.91
N HIS A 114 -3.35 -2.30 8.18
CA HIS A 114 -3.81 -3.15 9.26
C HIS A 114 -5.32 -3.30 9.26
N ASN A 115 -5.79 -4.51 9.51
CA ASN A 115 -7.21 -4.77 9.66
C ASN A 115 -7.74 -4.13 10.95
N THR A 116 -8.89 -3.46 10.86
CA THR A 116 -9.55 -2.85 12.02
C THR A 116 -11.05 -3.11 11.94
N ASN A 117 -11.75 -2.79 13.03
CA ASN A 117 -13.21 -2.90 13.06
C ASN A 117 -13.91 -1.63 12.56
N SER A 118 -13.16 -0.70 11.98
CA SER A 118 -13.67 0.61 11.57
C SER A 118 -14.04 0.68 10.08
N THR A 119 -14.03 -0.43 9.38
CA THR A 119 -14.38 -0.48 7.96
C THR A 119 -15.89 -0.33 7.77
N PRO A 120 -16.34 0.20 6.61
CA PRO A 120 -15.48 0.67 5.52
C PRO A 120 -14.94 2.07 5.78
N PHE A 121 -13.73 2.32 5.26
CA PHE A 121 -13.15 3.66 5.26
C PHE A 121 -13.56 4.38 3.97
N PHE A 122 -13.95 5.64 4.08
CA PHE A 122 -14.25 6.46 2.91
C PHE A 122 -14.04 7.93 3.23
N LEU A 123 -13.84 8.72 2.17
CA LEU A 123 -13.64 10.15 2.31
C LEU A 123 -14.98 10.87 2.28
N THR A 124 -15.11 11.93 3.07
CA THR A 124 -16.32 12.77 3.09
C THR A 124 -16.33 13.73 1.89
N GLN A 125 -15.20 13.90 1.22
CA GLN A 125 -15.10 14.70 0.01
C GLN A 125 -14.02 14.13 -0.89
N ARG A 126 -14.13 14.41 -2.21
CA ARG A 126 -13.18 13.92 -3.17
C ARG A 126 -11.79 14.55 -2.96
N TYR A 127 -10.76 13.73 -3.06
CA TYR A 127 -9.39 14.20 -3.00
C TYR A 127 -8.80 14.23 -4.42
N LYS A 128 -8.60 15.45 -4.95
CA LYS A 128 -8.10 15.69 -6.31
C LYS A 128 -8.92 14.91 -7.35
N ALA A 129 -8.25 14.14 -8.20
CA ALA A 129 -8.90 13.38 -9.27
C ALA A 129 -9.22 11.95 -8.88
N VAL A 130 -9.06 11.59 -7.61
CA VAL A 130 -9.34 10.22 -7.16
C VAL A 130 -10.83 9.94 -7.22
N THR A 131 -11.17 8.80 -7.79
CA THR A 131 -12.54 8.31 -7.84
C THR A 131 -12.53 6.88 -7.31
N PRO A 132 -12.40 6.69 -6.00
CA PRO A 132 -12.29 5.35 -5.43
C PRO A 132 -13.62 4.62 -5.51
N ASN A 133 -13.60 3.42 -6.07
CA ASN A 133 -14.76 2.53 -6.17
C ASN A 133 -14.50 1.20 -5.46
N CYS A 134 -13.60 1.19 -4.50
CA CYS A 134 -13.18 -0.03 -3.80
C CYS A 134 -13.91 -0.23 -2.47
N ILE A 135 -15.09 0.27 -2.38
CA ILE A 135 -15.95 0.12 -1.20
C ILE A 135 -16.84 -1.08 -1.36
#